data_06a52b5f34c842742fb0dbca0373a19a
#
_entry.id   06a52b5f34c842742fb0dbca0373a19a
#
_cell.length_a   1.000
_cell.length_b   1.000
_cell.length_c   1.000
_cell.angle_alpha   90.00
_cell.angle_beta   90.00
_cell.angle_gamma   90.00
#
_symmetry.space_group_name_H-M   'P 1'
#
loop_
_entity.id
_entity.type
_entity.pdbx_description
1 polymer ?
#
loop_
_entity_poly.entity_id
_entity_poly.type
_entity_poly.pdbx_seq_one_letter_code
_entity_poly.pdbx_strand_id
1 'polypeptide(L)'
;EAEKVMRSIEEGVIRQTGKPLPPVVIADDGKAPQAVPYSALLTGVLLKRVILGSCVLIAMNVVQYTLINWLPTIFMTQGINLKDSIVLNTMSMFGAPFGIFIAMLVMDKIPRKTMGVGLLILIAVLGYIYSLQTSMLLITLIGFFLITFVYMYVCYASAVYVPEIWPTEAKL
;
A
#
# COMPACT_ATOMS: atom_id res chain seq x y z
N GLU A 1 -27.60 2.40 22.71
CA GLU A 1 -26.47 3.32 22.36
C GLU A 1 -26.33 3.46 20.84
N ALA A 2 -26.37 2.37 20.09
CA ALA A 2 -26.31 2.37 18.62
C ALA A 2 -27.44 3.19 17.95
N GLU A 3 -28.68 3.07 18.43
CA GLU A 3 -29.82 3.84 17.92
C GLU A 3 -29.66 5.36 18.13
N LYS A 4 -29.05 5.79 19.23
CA LYS A 4 -28.79 7.22 19.45
C LYS A 4 -27.78 7.78 18.49
N VAL A 5 -26.75 6.99 18.17
CA VAL A 5 -25.72 7.36 17.19
C VAL A 5 -26.32 7.42 15.78
N MET A 6 -27.14 6.42 15.41
CA MET A 6 -27.84 6.42 14.12
C MET A 6 -28.75 7.66 13.94
N ARG A 7 -29.59 7.97 14.93
CA ARG A 7 -30.44 9.17 14.88
C ARG A 7 -29.65 10.46 14.77
N SER A 8 -28.53 10.57 15.50
CA SER A 8 -27.64 11.72 15.40
C SER A 8 -27.03 11.91 14.01
N ILE A 9 -26.67 10.79 13.34
CA ILE A 9 -26.16 10.82 11.95
C ILE A 9 -27.28 11.19 10.98
N GLU A 10 -28.47 10.61 11.12
CA GLU A 10 -29.62 10.89 10.27
C GLU A 10 -30.06 12.36 10.37
N GLU A 11 -30.13 12.91 11.57
CA GLU A 11 -30.42 14.33 11.79
C GLU A 11 -29.32 15.23 11.18
N GLY A 12 -28.07 14.85 11.27
CA GLY A 12 -26.94 15.55 10.66
C GLY A 12 -27.04 15.60 9.14
N VAL A 13 -27.41 14.48 8.49
CA VAL A 13 -27.59 14.39 7.05
C VAL A 13 -28.80 15.21 6.57
N ILE A 14 -29.92 15.14 7.28
CA ILE A 14 -31.12 15.95 6.96
C ILE A 14 -30.78 17.43 7.05
N ARG A 15 -30.01 17.83 8.07
CA ARG A 15 -29.62 19.25 8.27
C ARG A 15 -28.68 19.75 7.18
N GLN A 16 -27.81 18.91 6.62
CA GLN A 16 -26.87 19.27 5.56
C GLN A 16 -27.49 19.23 4.18
N THR A 17 -28.38 18.27 3.92
CA THR A 17 -28.95 18.07 2.57
C THR A 17 -30.29 18.74 2.36
N GLY A 18 -31.01 19.12 3.43
CA GLY A 18 -32.36 19.70 3.37
C GLY A 18 -33.41 18.74 2.79
N LYS A 19 -33.09 17.47 2.57
CA LYS A 19 -33.98 16.47 2.00
C LYS A 19 -34.30 15.38 3.04
N PRO A 20 -35.57 14.91 3.10
CA PRO A 20 -35.89 13.76 3.95
C PRO A 20 -35.14 12.52 3.46
N LEU A 21 -34.68 11.70 4.38
CA LEU A 21 -34.04 10.42 4.05
C LEU A 21 -35.02 9.53 3.28
N PRO A 22 -34.53 8.77 2.27
CA PRO A 22 -35.37 7.81 1.60
C PRO A 22 -35.90 6.78 2.61
N PRO A 23 -37.12 6.24 2.41
CA PRO A 23 -37.67 5.24 3.32
C PRO A 23 -36.71 4.06 3.42
N VAL A 24 -36.46 3.59 4.65
CA VAL A 24 -35.65 2.41 4.90
C VAL A 24 -36.31 1.23 4.20
N VAL A 25 -35.80 0.84 3.05
CA VAL A 25 -36.14 -0.44 2.43
C VAL A 25 -35.40 -1.48 3.26
N ILE A 26 -36.11 -2.08 4.22
CA ILE A 26 -35.62 -3.28 4.88
C ILE A 26 -35.64 -4.33 3.76
N ALA A 27 -34.47 -4.53 3.14
CA ALA A 27 -34.28 -5.71 2.33
C ALA A 27 -34.46 -6.90 3.28
N ASP A 28 -35.56 -7.61 3.15
CA ASP A 28 -35.87 -8.81 3.90
C ASP A 28 -34.98 -9.97 3.38
N ASP A 29 -33.69 -9.72 3.41
CA ASP A 29 -32.68 -10.73 3.14
C ASP A 29 -32.20 -11.30 4.45
N GLY A 30 -33.12 -12.04 5.11
CA GLY A 30 -32.78 -12.93 6.22
C GLY A 30 -31.78 -14.03 5.88
N LYS A 31 -31.10 -13.89 4.76
CA LYS A 31 -29.93 -14.68 4.38
C LYS A 31 -28.68 -13.96 4.90
N ALA A 32 -28.09 -14.52 5.96
CA ALA A 32 -26.71 -14.22 6.31
C ALA A 32 -25.87 -14.20 5.03
N PRO A 33 -24.94 -13.24 4.86
CA PRO A 33 -24.10 -13.20 3.66
C PRO A 33 -23.49 -14.58 3.44
N GLN A 34 -23.92 -15.24 2.35
CA GLN A 34 -23.43 -16.58 2.02
C GLN A 34 -21.93 -16.42 1.75
N ALA A 35 -21.12 -17.09 2.56
CA ALA A 35 -19.68 -17.12 2.34
C ALA A 35 -19.41 -17.58 0.90
N VAL A 36 -18.73 -16.75 0.13
CA VAL A 36 -18.38 -17.05 -1.26
C VAL A 36 -17.50 -18.29 -1.27
N PRO A 37 -17.89 -19.39 -1.92
CA PRO A 37 -17.07 -20.59 -1.92
C PRO A 37 -15.72 -20.31 -2.56
N TYR A 38 -14.63 -20.86 -2.03
CA TYR A 38 -13.26 -20.65 -2.53
C TYR A 38 -13.12 -20.94 -4.03
N SER A 39 -13.91 -21.87 -4.57
CA SER A 39 -13.96 -22.17 -6.01
C SER A 39 -14.41 -20.97 -6.86
N ALA A 40 -15.24 -20.08 -6.33
CA ALA A 40 -15.68 -18.89 -7.04
C ALA A 40 -14.55 -17.85 -7.22
N LEU A 41 -13.51 -17.89 -6.37
CA LEU A 41 -12.32 -17.04 -6.51
C LEU A 41 -11.50 -17.38 -7.75
N LEU A 42 -11.62 -18.62 -8.24
CA LEU A 42 -10.89 -19.13 -9.40
C LEU A 42 -11.67 -18.99 -10.72
N THR A 43 -12.80 -18.28 -10.71
CA THR A 43 -13.67 -18.16 -11.90
C THR A 43 -13.93 -16.70 -12.27
N GLY A 44 -14.01 -16.44 -13.57
CA GLY A 44 -14.49 -15.19 -14.14
C GLY A 44 -13.71 -13.94 -13.75
N VAL A 45 -14.41 -12.91 -13.29
CA VAL A 45 -13.86 -11.59 -12.93
C VAL A 45 -13.03 -11.68 -11.66
N LEU A 46 -13.40 -12.56 -10.72
CA LEU A 46 -12.67 -12.73 -9.46
C LEU A 46 -11.26 -13.29 -9.70
N LEU A 47 -11.09 -14.22 -10.62
CA LEU A 47 -9.77 -14.74 -10.99
C LEU A 47 -8.83 -13.64 -11.49
N LYS A 48 -9.34 -12.72 -12.34
CA LYS A 48 -8.53 -11.58 -12.81
C LYS A 48 -8.08 -10.68 -11.64
N ARG A 49 -8.94 -10.46 -10.65
CA ARG A 49 -8.62 -9.69 -9.46
C ARG A 49 -7.59 -10.40 -8.56
N VAL A 50 -7.72 -11.72 -8.40
CA VAL A 50 -6.73 -12.55 -7.68
C VAL A 50 -5.37 -12.45 -8.35
N ILE A 51 -5.29 -12.66 -9.67
CA ILE A 51 -4.03 -12.58 -10.41
C ILE A 51 -3.41 -11.18 -10.27
N LEU A 52 -4.21 -10.12 -10.48
CA LEU A 52 -3.73 -8.74 -10.37
C LEU A 52 -3.20 -8.43 -8.97
N GLY A 53 -3.97 -8.75 -7.92
CA GLY A 53 -3.56 -8.55 -6.53
C GLY A 53 -2.30 -9.34 -6.18
N SER A 54 -2.22 -10.60 -6.62
CA SER A 54 -1.03 -11.44 -6.40
C SER A 54 0.21 -10.88 -7.12
N CYS A 55 0.08 -10.45 -8.38
CA CYS A 55 1.19 -9.83 -9.11
C CYS A 55 1.70 -8.55 -8.41
N VAL A 56 0.80 -7.70 -7.94
CA VAL A 56 1.17 -6.47 -7.20
C VAL A 56 1.91 -6.81 -5.91
N LEU A 57 1.41 -7.76 -5.13
CA LEU A 57 2.05 -8.19 -3.88
C LEU A 57 3.40 -8.87 -4.12
N ILE A 58 3.51 -9.71 -5.15
CA ILE A 58 4.78 -10.35 -5.52
C ILE A 58 5.81 -9.28 -5.91
N ALA A 59 5.44 -8.36 -6.81
CA ALA A 59 6.32 -7.27 -7.22
C ALA A 59 6.78 -6.43 -6.03
N MET A 60 5.86 -6.06 -5.13
CA MET A 60 6.16 -5.34 -3.90
C MET A 60 7.18 -6.09 -3.05
N ASN A 61 6.95 -7.37 -2.78
CA ASN A 61 7.83 -8.18 -1.94
C ASN A 61 9.21 -8.36 -2.59
N VAL A 62 9.28 -8.63 -3.89
CA VAL A 62 10.55 -8.77 -4.61
C VAL A 62 11.39 -7.50 -4.47
N VAL A 63 10.81 -6.32 -4.72
CA VAL A 63 11.53 -5.03 -4.58
C VAL A 63 11.98 -4.81 -3.14
N GLN A 64 11.10 -5.00 -2.18
CA GLN A 64 11.40 -4.78 -0.76
C GLN A 64 12.51 -5.71 -0.26
N TYR A 65 12.38 -7.02 -0.48
CA TYR A 65 13.37 -8.00 -0.01
C TYR A 65 14.71 -7.85 -0.74
N THR A 66 14.70 -7.50 -2.02
CA THR A 66 15.93 -7.23 -2.77
C THR A 66 16.69 -6.07 -2.14
N LEU A 67 16.04 -4.95 -1.87
CA LEU A 67 16.69 -3.78 -1.27
C LEU A 67 17.19 -4.07 0.15
N ILE A 68 16.42 -4.79 0.96
CA ILE A 68 16.79 -5.05 2.35
C ILE A 68 17.97 -6.05 2.45
N ASN A 69 17.93 -7.15 1.71
CA ASN A 69 18.85 -8.26 1.91
C ASN A 69 20.07 -8.21 0.97
N TRP A 70 19.91 -7.70 -0.26
CA TRP A 70 20.99 -7.73 -1.24
C TRP A 70 21.83 -6.46 -1.28
N LEU A 71 21.31 -5.35 -0.77
CA LEU A 71 22.00 -4.06 -0.80
C LEU A 71 23.37 -4.11 -0.09
N PRO A 72 23.50 -4.68 1.13
CA PRO A 72 24.81 -4.81 1.78
C PRO A 72 25.80 -5.62 0.95
N THR A 73 25.33 -6.69 0.30
CA THR A 73 26.17 -7.55 -0.54
C THR A 73 26.66 -6.78 -1.79
N ILE A 74 25.79 -5.99 -2.40
CA ILE A 74 26.15 -5.14 -3.56
C ILE A 74 27.23 -4.13 -3.17
N PHE A 75 27.13 -3.51 -2.01
CA PHE A 75 28.15 -2.57 -1.52
C PHE A 75 29.49 -3.24 -1.30
N MET A 76 29.49 -4.49 -0.79
CA MET A 76 30.72 -5.27 -0.63
C MET A 76 31.39 -5.55 -1.98
N THR A 77 30.64 -5.84 -3.04
CA THR A 77 31.21 -6.02 -4.38
C THR A 77 31.78 -4.75 -4.97
N GLN A 78 31.36 -3.59 -4.48
CA GLN A 78 31.91 -2.27 -4.84
C GLN A 78 33.13 -1.88 -3.99
N GLY A 79 33.62 -2.78 -3.13
CA GLY A 79 34.79 -2.57 -2.28
C GLY A 79 34.53 -1.87 -0.95
N ILE A 80 33.25 -1.70 -0.58
CA ILE A 80 32.88 -1.17 0.74
C ILE A 80 32.98 -2.30 1.77
N ASN A 81 33.59 -2.02 2.92
CA ASN A 81 33.71 -3.00 4.00
C ASN A 81 32.34 -3.45 4.51
N LEU A 82 32.24 -4.70 4.97
CA LEU A 82 30.99 -5.26 5.49
C LEU A 82 30.36 -4.39 6.58
N LYS A 83 31.16 -3.88 7.52
CA LYS A 83 30.69 -3.01 8.61
C LYS A 83 30.03 -1.75 8.06
N ASP A 84 30.69 -1.07 7.13
CA ASP A 84 30.17 0.17 6.53
C ASP A 84 28.94 -0.10 5.67
N SER A 85 28.90 -1.22 4.94
CA SER A 85 27.74 -1.64 4.15
C SER A 85 26.50 -1.87 5.02
N ILE A 86 26.65 -2.50 6.18
CA ILE A 86 25.55 -2.71 7.14
C ILE A 86 25.09 -1.38 7.74
N VAL A 87 26.04 -0.50 8.10
CA VAL A 87 25.71 0.83 8.65
C VAL A 87 24.94 1.66 7.62
N LEU A 88 25.39 1.70 6.37
CA LEU A 88 24.70 2.42 5.28
C LEU A 88 23.28 1.92 5.07
N ASN A 89 23.12 0.59 5.05
CA ASN A 89 21.79 -0.02 4.92
C ASN A 89 20.88 0.33 6.11
N THR A 90 21.41 0.22 7.33
CA THR A 90 20.67 0.55 8.55
C THR A 90 20.24 2.02 8.57
N MET A 91 21.13 2.94 8.19
CA MET A 91 20.80 4.36 8.11
C MET A 91 19.71 4.64 7.06
N SER A 92 19.76 3.98 5.92
CA SER A 92 18.71 4.07 4.89
C SER A 92 17.36 3.56 5.40
N MET A 93 17.35 2.52 6.26
CA MET A 93 16.13 1.95 6.83
C MET A 93 15.34 2.91 7.72
N PHE A 94 15.96 3.97 8.26
CA PHE A 94 15.22 5.02 8.94
C PHE A 94 14.19 5.71 8.03
N GLY A 95 14.30 5.60 6.71
CA GLY A 95 13.27 6.04 5.76
C GLY A 95 11.94 5.31 5.90
N ALA A 96 11.91 4.07 6.43
CA ALA A 96 10.70 3.27 6.52
C ALA A 96 9.58 3.91 7.35
N PRO A 97 9.79 4.35 8.61
CA PRO A 97 8.75 5.00 9.39
C PRO A 97 8.27 6.30 8.75
N PHE A 98 9.16 7.07 8.10
CA PHE A 98 8.77 8.27 7.36
C PHE A 98 7.89 7.93 6.16
N GLY A 99 8.19 6.86 5.43
CA GLY A 99 7.38 6.39 4.31
C GLY A 99 5.96 6.02 4.75
N ILE A 100 5.81 5.30 5.86
CA ILE A 100 4.52 4.92 6.43
C ILE A 100 3.73 6.18 6.84
N PHE A 101 4.39 7.11 7.52
CA PHE A 101 3.75 8.35 7.98
C PHE A 101 3.26 9.22 6.81
N ILE A 102 4.10 9.39 5.78
CA ILE A 102 3.71 10.14 4.57
C ILE A 102 2.57 9.43 3.84
N ALA A 103 2.61 8.10 3.78
CA ALA A 103 1.55 7.30 3.20
C ALA A 103 0.19 7.62 3.84
N MET A 104 0.10 7.64 5.17
CA MET A 104 -1.13 7.98 5.91
C MET A 104 -1.71 9.35 5.52
N LEU A 105 -0.85 10.33 5.25
CA LEU A 105 -1.29 11.70 4.93
C LEU A 105 -1.71 11.89 3.47
N VAL A 106 -1.20 11.05 2.57
CA VAL A 106 -1.29 11.28 1.11
C VAL A 106 -2.23 10.29 0.42
N MET A 107 -2.40 9.07 0.97
CA MET A 107 -3.15 7.99 0.30
C MET A 107 -4.60 8.34 -0.02
N ASP A 108 -5.25 9.15 0.80
CA ASP A 108 -6.67 9.50 0.60
C ASP A 108 -6.87 10.68 -0.36
N LYS A 109 -5.79 11.41 -0.68
CA LYS A 109 -5.85 12.63 -1.50
C LYS A 109 -5.57 12.38 -2.98
N ILE A 110 -4.90 11.29 -3.33
CA ILE A 110 -4.45 11.01 -4.70
C ILE A 110 -5.23 9.83 -5.27
N PRO A 111 -5.67 9.90 -6.54
CA PRO A 111 -6.31 8.78 -7.23
C PRO A 111 -5.43 7.52 -7.18
N ARG A 112 -6.01 6.36 -6.84
CA ARG A 112 -5.31 5.10 -6.61
C ARG A 112 -4.35 4.72 -7.76
N LYS A 113 -4.81 4.80 -9.01
CA LYS A 113 -3.98 4.45 -10.17
C LYS A 113 -2.77 5.35 -10.32
N THR A 114 -2.97 6.67 -10.18
CA THR A 114 -1.89 7.66 -10.30
C THR A 114 -0.85 7.48 -9.21
N MET A 115 -1.29 7.20 -8.00
CA MET A 115 -0.39 6.94 -6.87
C MET A 115 0.46 5.69 -7.09
N GLY A 116 -0.15 4.55 -7.47
CA GLY A 116 0.59 3.31 -7.70
C GLY A 116 1.63 3.44 -8.81
N VAL A 117 1.23 3.97 -9.97
CA VAL A 117 2.14 4.17 -11.12
C VAL A 117 3.22 5.21 -10.79
N GLY A 118 2.84 6.32 -10.16
CA GLY A 118 3.78 7.39 -9.79
C GLY A 118 4.85 6.90 -8.82
N LEU A 119 4.47 6.13 -7.80
CA LEU A 119 5.42 5.55 -6.85
C LEU A 119 6.38 4.55 -7.52
N LEU A 120 5.88 3.70 -8.42
CA LEU A 120 6.74 2.75 -9.14
C LEU A 120 7.77 3.46 -10.01
N ILE A 121 7.36 4.49 -10.77
CA ILE A 121 8.28 5.30 -11.58
C ILE A 121 9.31 5.98 -10.69
N LEU A 122 8.88 6.58 -9.58
CA LEU A 122 9.77 7.27 -8.66
C LEU A 122 10.80 6.32 -8.03
N ILE A 123 10.36 5.12 -7.60
CA ILE A 123 11.24 4.08 -7.07
C ILE A 123 12.24 3.61 -8.14
N ALA A 124 11.81 3.42 -9.38
CA ALA A 124 12.68 3.01 -10.48
C ALA A 124 13.75 4.07 -10.78
N VAL A 125 13.37 5.33 -10.86
CA VAL A 125 14.31 6.46 -11.09
C VAL A 125 15.30 6.59 -9.94
N LEU A 126 14.81 6.58 -8.69
CA LEU A 126 15.68 6.66 -7.52
C LEU A 126 16.61 5.45 -7.41
N GLY A 127 16.10 4.24 -7.69
CA GLY A 127 16.92 3.02 -7.72
C GLY A 127 18.02 3.08 -8.77
N TYR A 128 17.74 3.62 -9.95
CA TYR A 128 18.73 3.84 -10.98
C TYR A 128 19.80 4.86 -10.54
N ILE A 129 19.38 6.01 -10.02
CA ILE A 129 20.31 7.03 -9.50
C ILE A 129 21.16 6.46 -8.36
N TYR A 130 20.54 5.66 -7.47
CA TYR A 130 21.21 5.00 -6.35
C TYR A 130 22.32 4.06 -6.81
N SER A 131 22.10 3.31 -7.88
CA SER A 131 23.09 2.35 -8.44
C SER A 131 24.35 3.02 -9.00
N LEU A 132 24.27 4.31 -9.34
CA LEU A 132 25.40 5.08 -9.89
C LEU A 132 26.24 5.78 -8.82
N GLN A 133 25.82 5.73 -7.55
CA GLN A 133 26.50 6.46 -6.48
C GLN A 133 27.68 5.68 -5.92
N THR A 134 28.77 6.40 -5.69
CA THR A 134 29.99 5.88 -5.05
C THR A 134 30.29 6.58 -3.72
N SER A 135 29.68 7.74 -3.47
CA SER A 135 29.87 8.51 -2.24
C SER A 135 28.98 7.98 -1.13
N MET A 136 29.57 7.63 0.04
CA MET A 136 28.84 7.14 1.20
C MET A 136 27.69 8.06 1.66
N LEU A 137 27.90 9.37 1.60
CA LEU A 137 26.87 10.34 1.98
C LEU A 137 25.68 10.32 1.02
N LEU A 138 25.94 10.30 -0.29
CA LEU A 138 24.88 10.24 -1.31
C LEU A 138 24.15 8.90 -1.28
N ILE A 139 24.87 7.80 -1.07
CA ILE A 139 24.27 6.47 -0.88
C ILE A 139 23.27 6.50 0.29
N THR A 140 23.66 7.07 1.44
CA THR A 140 22.77 7.15 2.61
C THR A 140 21.55 8.04 2.34
N LEU A 141 21.74 9.22 1.76
CA LEU A 141 20.64 10.14 1.49
C LEU A 141 19.65 9.60 0.46
N ILE A 142 20.15 9.14 -0.68
CA ILE A 142 19.29 8.60 -1.75
C ILE A 142 18.64 7.29 -1.28
N GLY A 143 19.37 6.46 -0.53
CA GLY A 143 18.87 5.25 0.08
C GLY A 143 17.73 5.51 1.07
N PHE A 144 17.85 6.55 1.90
CA PHE A 144 16.79 6.98 2.81
C PHE A 144 15.49 7.34 2.04
N PHE A 145 15.59 8.16 0.99
CA PHE A 145 14.43 8.50 0.17
C PHE A 145 13.88 7.29 -0.58
N LEU A 146 14.74 6.44 -1.14
CA LEU A 146 14.35 5.22 -1.84
C LEU A 146 13.53 4.32 -0.90
N ILE A 147 14.03 4.03 0.30
CA ILE A 147 13.32 3.22 1.30
C ILE A 147 12.01 3.90 1.73
N THR A 148 11.99 5.21 1.89
CA THR A 148 10.77 5.98 2.20
C THR A 148 9.68 5.71 1.16
N PHE A 149 9.98 5.81 -0.14
CA PHE A 149 9.00 5.57 -1.21
C PHE A 149 8.64 4.09 -1.37
N VAL A 150 9.58 3.17 -1.14
CA VAL A 150 9.30 1.73 -1.12
C VAL A 150 8.31 1.38 -0.02
N TYR A 151 8.49 1.87 1.20
CA TYR A 151 7.54 1.62 2.29
C TYR A 151 6.21 2.32 2.10
N MET A 152 6.20 3.49 1.47
CA MET A 152 4.97 4.14 1.04
C MET A 152 4.21 3.28 0.02
N TYR A 153 4.91 2.64 -0.93
CA TYR A 153 4.32 1.70 -1.88
C TYR A 153 3.84 0.42 -1.21
N VAL A 154 4.56 -0.10 -0.22
CA VAL A 154 4.15 -1.25 0.60
C VAL A 154 2.81 -0.98 1.29
N CYS A 155 2.66 0.16 1.95
CA CYS A 155 1.39 0.56 2.57
C CYS A 155 0.27 0.70 1.54
N TYR A 156 0.55 1.34 0.39
CA TYR A 156 -0.41 1.47 -0.70
C TYR A 156 -0.88 0.11 -1.21
N ALA A 157 0.04 -0.80 -1.52
CA ALA A 157 -0.29 -2.09 -2.13
C ALA A 157 -1.03 -3.00 -1.14
N SER A 158 -0.55 -3.12 0.10
CA SER A 158 -1.07 -4.08 1.07
C SER A 158 -2.32 -3.60 1.81
N ALA A 159 -2.34 -2.34 2.26
CA ALA A 159 -3.41 -1.83 3.11
C ALA A 159 -4.56 -1.18 2.34
N VAL A 160 -4.31 -0.66 1.13
CA VAL A 160 -5.30 0.10 0.37
C VAL A 160 -5.69 -0.62 -0.91
N TYR A 161 -4.75 -0.84 -1.81
CA TYR A 161 -5.06 -1.31 -3.17
C TYR A 161 -5.62 -2.74 -3.18
N VAL A 162 -4.95 -3.68 -2.52
CA VAL A 162 -5.38 -5.09 -2.51
C VAL A 162 -6.74 -5.27 -1.83
N PRO A 163 -7.01 -4.70 -0.63
CA PRO A 163 -8.33 -4.81 -0.03
C PRO A 163 -9.46 -4.15 -0.84
N GLU A 164 -9.17 -3.09 -1.61
CA GLU A 164 -10.18 -2.42 -2.44
C GLU A 164 -10.56 -3.21 -3.70
N ILE A 165 -9.68 -4.08 -4.20
CA ILE A 165 -9.96 -4.92 -5.37
C ILE A 165 -11.04 -5.97 -5.07
N TRP A 166 -11.16 -6.41 -3.80
CA TRP A 166 -12.10 -7.45 -3.41
C TRP A 166 -13.52 -6.89 -3.29
N PRO A 167 -14.54 -7.58 -3.84
CA PRO A 167 -15.93 -7.22 -3.61
C PRO A 167 -16.28 -7.42 -2.13
N THR A 168 -17.23 -6.63 -1.65
CA THR A 168 -17.63 -6.61 -0.22
C THR A 168 -18.09 -7.99 0.26
N GLU A 169 -18.69 -8.79 -0.62
CA GLU A 169 -19.18 -10.14 -0.36
C GLU A 169 -18.06 -11.19 -0.19
N ALA A 170 -16.84 -10.88 -0.66
CA ALA A 170 -15.66 -11.73 -0.52
C ALA A 170 -14.68 -11.24 0.57
N LYS A 171 -15.04 -10.18 1.29
CA LYS A 171 -14.28 -9.72 2.47
C LYS A 171 -14.75 -10.53 3.67
N LEU A 172 -13.92 -11.49 4.09
CA LEU A 172 -14.10 -12.26 5.32
C LEU A 172 -13.82 -11.41 6.55
#